data_4b3de65684806864c7fa0c74b4dfc5c1
#
_entry.id   4b3de65684806864c7fa0c74b4dfc5c1
#
_cell.length_a   1.000
_cell.length_b   1.000
_cell.length_c   1.000
_cell.angle_alpha   90.00
_cell.angle_beta   90.00
_cell.angle_gamma   90.00
#
_symmetry.space_group_name_H-M   'P 1'
#
loop_
_entity.id
_entity.type
_entity.pdbx_description
1 polymer ?
#
loop_
_entity_poly.entity_id
_entity_poly.type
_entity_poly.pdbx_seq_one_letter_code
_entity_poly.pdbx_strand_id
1 'polypeptide(L)'
;MKQYALVVKQDEMSANIAEKIKKGLTGIMEYNPDDPDLVISVGGDGTMLLSVHQYMEQKVSFVGVHTGTLGFFTDYQKDEITELIAAIKADHYQMTPRYLLEVDVYHKAGKETYLALNEMRIDHGYTTQVIDVYIDDELLEVFRGNGLCV
;
A
#
# COMPACT_ATOMS: atom_id res chain seq x y z
N MET A 1 3.04 22.83 -9.52
CA MET A 1 2.39 21.73 -10.29
C MET A 1 2.40 20.54 -9.36
N LYS A 2 1.30 19.79 -9.25
CA LYS A 2 1.27 18.58 -8.41
C LYS A 2 2.30 17.58 -8.93
N GLN A 3 2.87 16.80 -8.01
CA GLN A 3 3.93 15.84 -8.30
C GLN A 3 3.40 14.41 -8.14
N TYR A 4 3.93 13.46 -8.90
CA TYR A 4 3.55 12.06 -8.79
C TYR A 4 4.74 11.12 -8.81
N ALA A 5 4.55 9.95 -8.20
CA ALA A 5 5.44 8.80 -8.31
C ALA A 5 4.71 7.59 -8.90
N LEU A 6 5.48 6.63 -9.39
CA LEU A 6 4.99 5.35 -9.89
C LEU A 6 5.68 4.22 -9.14
N VAL A 7 4.89 3.29 -8.63
CA VAL A 7 5.37 1.99 -8.15
C VAL A 7 4.81 0.93 -9.09
N VAL A 8 5.69 0.24 -9.79
CA VAL A 8 5.32 -0.61 -10.92
C VAL A 8 5.76 -2.05 -10.66
N LYS A 9 4.84 -3.00 -10.82
CA LYS A 9 5.16 -4.41 -10.79
C LYS A 9 6.17 -4.76 -11.89
N GLN A 10 7.12 -5.62 -11.59
CA GLN A 10 8.19 -6.02 -12.52
C GLN A 10 7.68 -7.01 -13.58
N ASP A 11 6.81 -6.54 -14.48
CA ASP A 11 6.41 -7.27 -15.69
C ASP A 11 6.18 -6.30 -16.85
N GLU A 12 6.21 -6.83 -18.08
CA GLU A 12 6.12 -6.05 -19.31
C GLU A 12 4.78 -5.29 -19.43
N MET A 13 3.67 -5.91 -19.02
CA MET A 13 2.35 -5.29 -19.08
C MET A 13 2.28 -4.06 -18.17
N SER A 14 2.73 -4.20 -16.94
CA SER A 14 2.74 -3.10 -15.95
C SER A 14 3.67 -1.97 -16.40
N ALA A 15 4.83 -2.28 -16.96
CA ALA A 15 5.75 -1.30 -17.54
C ALA A 15 5.10 -0.52 -18.68
N ASN A 16 4.42 -1.20 -19.61
CA ASN A 16 3.71 -0.56 -20.72
C ASN A 16 2.59 0.38 -20.27
N ILE A 17 1.88 0.00 -19.21
CA ILE A 17 0.83 0.84 -18.59
C ILE A 17 1.44 2.06 -17.91
N ALA A 18 2.52 1.89 -17.16
CA ALA A 18 3.24 2.99 -16.53
C ALA A 18 3.72 4.03 -17.57
N GLU A 19 4.21 3.60 -18.72
CA GLU A 19 4.58 4.50 -19.79
C GLU A 19 3.39 5.27 -20.42
N LYS A 20 2.22 4.63 -20.53
CA LYS A 20 0.99 5.32 -20.95
C LYS A 20 0.58 6.39 -19.93
N ILE A 21 0.65 6.07 -18.63
CA ILE A 21 0.35 7.02 -17.54
C ILE A 21 1.31 8.21 -17.60
N LYS A 22 2.63 7.98 -17.70
CA LYS A 22 3.64 9.05 -17.83
C LYS A 22 3.33 9.98 -19.01
N LYS A 23 3.05 9.42 -20.18
CA LYS A 23 2.69 10.21 -21.37
C LYS A 23 1.42 11.02 -21.17
N GLY A 24 0.40 10.42 -20.56
CA GLY A 24 -0.88 11.09 -20.31
C GLY A 24 -0.81 12.20 -19.27
N LEU A 25 0.10 12.10 -18.30
CA LEU A 25 0.32 13.11 -17.26
C LEU A 25 1.30 14.22 -17.66
N THR A 26 1.95 14.11 -18.82
CA THR A 26 2.88 15.12 -19.32
C THR A 26 2.18 16.50 -19.41
N GLY A 27 2.75 17.51 -18.74
CA GLY A 27 2.18 18.86 -18.66
C GLY A 27 1.01 19.02 -17.68
N ILE A 28 0.59 17.95 -17.01
CA ILE A 28 -0.45 17.95 -15.97
C ILE A 28 0.18 17.82 -14.58
N MET A 29 1.04 16.83 -14.41
CA MET A 29 1.81 16.58 -13.19
C MET A 29 3.29 16.39 -13.52
N GLU A 30 4.16 16.61 -12.56
CA GLU A 30 5.59 16.37 -12.66
C GLU A 30 5.96 15.05 -12.00
N TYR A 31 6.80 14.25 -12.67
CA TYR A 31 7.30 13.01 -12.07
C TYR A 31 8.39 13.32 -11.05
N ASN A 32 8.12 13.06 -9.79
CA ASN A 32 9.06 13.21 -8.68
C ASN A 32 8.86 12.07 -7.66
N PRO A 33 9.70 11.02 -7.71
CA PRO A 33 9.58 9.88 -6.79
C PRO A 33 10.03 10.19 -5.35
N ASP A 34 10.73 11.29 -5.13
CA ASP A 34 11.27 11.62 -3.80
C ASP A 34 10.27 12.39 -2.93
N ASP A 35 9.40 13.20 -3.56
CA ASP A 35 8.41 14.04 -2.84
C ASP A 35 7.09 14.16 -3.65
N PRO A 36 6.34 13.06 -3.84
CA PRO A 36 5.11 13.06 -4.62
C PRO A 36 3.91 13.54 -3.79
N ASP A 37 2.93 14.18 -4.44
CA ASP A 37 1.57 14.39 -3.91
C ASP A 37 0.67 13.15 -4.14
N LEU A 38 0.96 12.40 -5.21
CA LEU A 38 0.20 11.24 -5.64
C LEU A 38 1.13 10.08 -5.99
N VAL A 39 0.89 8.92 -5.41
CA VAL A 39 1.56 7.67 -5.77
C VAL A 39 0.59 6.81 -6.59
N ILE A 40 0.98 6.48 -7.82
CA ILE A 40 0.21 5.60 -8.70
C ILE A 40 0.85 4.21 -8.68
N SER A 41 0.14 3.25 -8.12
CA SER A 41 0.53 1.85 -8.09
C SER A 41 0.04 1.13 -9.35
N VAL A 42 0.94 0.50 -10.09
CA VAL A 42 0.61 -0.24 -11.32
C VAL A 42 0.97 -1.72 -11.14
N GLY A 43 -0.05 -2.54 -10.89
CA GLY A 43 0.15 -3.96 -10.57
C GLY A 43 -1.10 -4.60 -9.99
N GLY A 44 -1.00 -5.19 -8.83
CA GLY A 44 -2.11 -5.74 -8.04
C GLY A 44 -2.01 -5.24 -6.59
N ASP A 45 -2.77 -5.86 -5.68
CA ASP A 45 -2.79 -5.50 -4.26
C ASP A 45 -1.39 -5.52 -3.62
N GLY A 46 -0.56 -6.51 -3.94
CA GLY A 46 0.81 -6.56 -3.44
C GLY A 46 1.66 -5.36 -3.86
N THR A 47 1.43 -4.81 -5.08
CA THR A 47 2.11 -3.59 -5.54
C THR A 47 1.59 -2.36 -4.80
N MET A 48 0.28 -2.31 -4.51
CA MET A 48 -0.30 -1.24 -3.69
C MET A 48 0.24 -1.28 -2.27
N LEU A 49 0.31 -2.44 -1.63
CA LEU A 49 0.89 -2.60 -0.29
C LEU A 49 2.35 -2.13 -0.26
N LEU A 50 3.14 -2.49 -1.28
CA LEU A 50 4.51 -2.00 -1.44
C LEU A 50 4.56 -0.47 -1.58
N SER A 51 3.65 0.12 -2.36
CA SER A 51 3.54 1.58 -2.54
C SER A 51 3.26 2.28 -1.21
N VAL A 52 2.30 1.76 -0.45
CA VAL A 52 1.97 2.31 0.88
C VAL A 52 3.17 2.19 1.80
N HIS A 53 3.80 1.02 1.88
CA HIS A 53 4.97 0.81 2.75
C HIS A 53 6.13 1.77 2.41
N GLN A 54 6.32 2.09 1.13
CA GLN A 54 7.40 2.98 0.68
C GLN A 54 7.11 4.46 1.00
N TYR A 55 5.85 4.88 1.01
CA TYR A 55 5.46 6.30 1.08
C TYR A 55 4.57 6.67 2.27
N MET A 56 4.23 5.72 3.17
CA MET A 56 3.25 5.96 4.25
C MET A 56 3.67 7.02 5.27
N GLU A 57 4.96 7.33 5.38
CA GLU A 57 5.46 8.40 6.25
C GLU A 57 5.31 9.80 5.64
N GLN A 58 4.97 9.86 4.36
CA GLN A 58 4.76 11.10 3.61
C GLN A 58 3.25 11.43 3.54
N LYS A 59 2.92 12.70 3.34
CA LYS A 59 1.54 13.15 3.11
C LYS A 59 1.15 12.96 1.65
N VAL A 60 0.97 11.72 1.24
CA VAL A 60 0.66 11.36 -0.15
C VAL A 60 -0.71 10.71 -0.28
N SER A 61 -1.29 10.80 -1.46
CA SER A 61 -2.46 10.04 -1.85
C SER A 61 -2.05 8.86 -2.70
N PHE A 62 -2.86 7.81 -2.69
CA PHE A 62 -2.60 6.61 -3.48
C PHE A 62 -3.74 6.37 -4.46
N VAL A 63 -3.41 5.85 -5.65
CA VAL A 63 -4.37 5.29 -6.61
C VAL A 63 -3.79 4.03 -7.24
N GLY A 64 -4.59 2.99 -7.33
CA GLY A 64 -4.19 1.70 -7.87
C GLY A 64 -4.74 1.43 -9.26
N VAL A 65 -3.84 0.99 -10.16
CA VAL A 65 -4.19 0.45 -11.47
C VAL A 65 -3.82 -1.02 -11.49
N HIS A 66 -4.82 -1.91 -11.56
CA HIS A 66 -4.51 -3.32 -11.62
C HIS A 66 -4.28 -3.82 -13.04
N THR A 67 -3.29 -4.70 -13.17
CA THR A 67 -2.85 -5.27 -14.45
C THR A 67 -3.19 -6.76 -14.61
N GLY A 68 -3.79 -7.36 -13.58
CA GLY A 68 -4.20 -8.77 -13.53
C GLY A 68 -5.65 -8.96 -13.15
N THR A 69 -5.93 -9.88 -12.22
CA THR A 69 -7.25 -10.09 -11.62
C THR A 69 -7.54 -9.00 -10.60
N LEU A 70 -8.80 -8.57 -10.52
CA LEU A 70 -9.29 -7.53 -9.62
C LEU A 70 -8.81 -7.77 -8.17
N GLY A 71 -8.29 -6.72 -7.55
CA GLY A 71 -7.89 -6.68 -6.16
C GLY A 71 -8.82 -5.83 -5.29
N PHE A 72 -8.53 -5.73 -4.00
CA PHE A 72 -9.28 -4.93 -3.03
C PHE A 72 -8.79 -3.47 -2.93
N PHE A 73 -7.54 -3.20 -3.37
CA PHE A 73 -6.88 -1.92 -3.19
C PHE A 73 -6.66 -1.15 -4.49
N THR A 74 -7.15 -1.65 -5.62
CA THR A 74 -6.97 -1.00 -6.90
C THR A 74 -8.27 -0.35 -7.36
N ASP A 75 -8.17 0.86 -7.92
CA ASP A 75 -9.30 1.73 -8.26
C ASP A 75 -9.65 1.66 -9.74
N TYR A 76 -8.66 1.41 -10.59
CA TYR A 76 -8.80 1.39 -12.05
C TYR A 76 -8.27 0.09 -12.64
N GLN A 77 -8.85 -0.31 -13.76
CA GLN A 77 -8.36 -1.41 -14.58
C GLN A 77 -7.33 -0.89 -15.60
N LYS A 78 -6.56 -1.81 -16.17
CA LYS A 78 -5.52 -1.52 -17.18
C LYS A 78 -6.05 -0.84 -18.46
N ASP A 79 -7.31 -0.94 -18.75
CA ASP A 79 -8.02 -0.33 -19.89
C ASP A 79 -8.69 1.00 -19.53
N GLU A 80 -8.73 1.38 -18.24
CA GLU A 80 -9.33 2.62 -17.73
C GLU A 80 -8.30 3.75 -17.49
N ILE A 81 -7.12 3.67 -18.13
CA ILE A 81 -6.06 4.68 -17.96
C ILE A 81 -6.48 6.07 -18.46
N THR A 82 -7.31 6.12 -19.49
CA THR A 82 -7.80 7.38 -20.03
C THR A 82 -8.72 8.09 -19.03
N GLU A 83 -9.55 7.33 -18.33
CA GLU A 83 -10.45 7.80 -17.28
C GLU A 83 -9.67 8.30 -16.07
N LEU A 84 -8.64 7.55 -15.63
CA LEU A 84 -7.74 7.98 -14.56
C LEU A 84 -7.08 9.32 -14.88
N ILE A 85 -6.49 9.46 -16.08
CA ILE A 85 -5.84 10.70 -16.52
C ILE A 85 -6.86 11.85 -16.61
N ALA A 86 -8.06 11.59 -17.12
CA ALA A 86 -9.12 12.59 -17.21
C ALA A 86 -9.58 13.06 -15.82
N ALA A 87 -9.74 12.15 -14.86
CA ALA A 87 -10.10 12.45 -13.48
C ALA A 87 -9.02 13.32 -12.80
N ILE A 88 -7.74 12.96 -12.95
CA ILE A 88 -6.61 13.75 -12.42
C ILE A 88 -6.58 15.16 -13.05
N LYS A 89 -6.71 15.24 -14.37
CA LYS A 89 -6.69 16.52 -15.10
C LYS A 89 -7.83 17.45 -14.71
N ALA A 90 -9.01 16.91 -14.48
CA ALA A 90 -10.20 17.66 -14.08
C ALA A 90 -10.26 17.95 -12.58
N ASP A 91 -9.31 17.43 -11.78
CA ASP A 91 -9.36 17.42 -10.31
C ASP A 91 -10.69 16.85 -9.78
N HIS A 92 -11.24 15.85 -10.49
CA HIS A 92 -12.55 15.25 -10.24
C HIS A 92 -12.38 13.81 -9.75
N TYR A 93 -12.11 13.67 -8.46
CA TYR A 93 -11.96 12.40 -7.75
C TYR A 93 -12.36 12.55 -6.29
N GLN A 94 -12.72 11.46 -5.65
CA GLN A 94 -13.02 11.41 -4.23
C GLN A 94 -11.86 10.72 -3.48
N MET A 95 -11.38 11.36 -2.42
CA MET A 95 -10.38 10.79 -1.53
C MET A 95 -11.06 10.01 -0.42
N THR A 96 -10.66 8.76 -0.22
CA THR A 96 -11.17 7.91 0.86
C THR A 96 -10.04 7.67 1.86
N PRO A 97 -10.18 8.12 3.13
CA PRO A 97 -9.16 7.87 4.14
C PRO A 97 -9.09 6.37 4.46
N ARG A 98 -7.87 5.88 4.70
CA ARG A 98 -7.61 4.54 5.21
C ARG A 98 -6.87 4.65 6.54
N TYR A 99 -7.24 3.80 7.48
CA TYR A 99 -6.53 3.69 8.75
C TYR A 99 -5.40 2.67 8.62
N LEU A 100 -4.29 2.96 9.29
CA LEU A 100 -3.20 2.02 9.44
C LEU A 100 -3.26 1.38 10.83
N LEU A 101 -2.87 0.13 10.93
CA LEU A 101 -2.59 -0.53 12.19
C LEU A 101 -1.23 -0.06 12.69
N GLU A 102 -1.18 0.54 13.88
CA GLU A 102 0.07 0.84 14.57
C GLU A 102 0.43 -0.33 15.48
N VAL A 103 1.65 -0.81 15.37
CA VAL A 103 2.16 -1.97 16.10
C VAL A 103 3.40 -1.59 16.87
N ASP A 104 3.30 -1.67 18.20
CA ASP A 104 4.44 -1.50 19.09
C ASP A 104 5.03 -2.85 19.49
N VAL A 105 6.29 -3.05 19.17
CA VAL A 105 7.05 -4.25 19.55
C VAL A 105 7.98 -3.91 20.69
N TYR A 106 7.77 -4.53 21.84
CA TYR A 106 8.61 -4.36 23.03
C TYR A 106 9.55 -5.54 23.16
N HIS A 107 10.83 -5.26 23.25
CA HIS A 107 11.87 -6.26 23.47
C HIS A 107 12.93 -5.74 24.46
N LYS A 108 13.90 -6.58 24.84
CA LYS A 108 14.90 -6.22 25.87
C LYS A 108 15.73 -4.97 25.54
N ALA A 109 15.92 -4.66 24.27
CA ALA A 109 16.71 -3.51 23.83
C ALA A 109 15.87 -2.22 23.70
N GLY A 110 14.55 -2.29 23.79
CA GLY A 110 13.66 -1.12 23.72
C GLY A 110 12.33 -1.40 23.02
N LYS A 111 11.72 -0.35 22.50
CA LYS A 111 10.46 -0.36 21.76
C LYS A 111 10.72 0.02 20.30
N GLU A 112 10.08 -0.68 19.38
CA GLU A 112 10.02 -0.33 17.97
C GLU A 112 8.55 -0.22 17.54
N THR A 113 8.23 0.78 16.72
CA THR A 113 6.87 1.01 16.22
C THR A 113 6.84 0.76 14.72
N TYR A 114 5.84 0.02 14.26
CA TYR A 114 5.61 -0.31 12.85
C TYR A 114 4.19 0.09 12.45
N LEU A 115 3.99 0.33 11.15
CA LEU A 115 2.68 0.59 10.57
C LEU A 115 2.35 -0.49 9.54
N ALA A 116 1.11 -0.93 9.52
CA ALA A 116 0.61 -1.87 8.53
C ALA A 116 -0.74 -1.40 7.95
N LEU A 117 -0.94 -1.64 6.64
CA LEU A 117 -2.22 -1.36 5.99
C LEU A 117 -3.20 -2.53 6.17
N ASN A 118 -2.71 -3.76 6.16
CA ASN A 118 -3.54 -4.96 6.31
C ASN A 118 -3.47 -5.52 7.72
N GLU A 119 -2.40 -6.27 7.97
CA GLU A 119 -2.25 -7.03 9.19
C GLU A 119 -0.81 -6.98 9.71
N MET A 120 -0.67 -7.22 11.02
CA MET A 120 0.58 -7.59 11.66
C MET A 120 0.63 -9.11 11.80
N ARG A 121 1.77 -9.72 11.49
CA ARG A 121 2.01 -11.14 11.69
C ARG A 121 3.20 -11.38 12.59
N ILE A 122 3.01 -12.24 13.61
CA ILE A 122 4.08 -12.84 14.39
C ILE A 122 4.21 -14.29 13.92
N ASP A 123 5.35 -14.64 13.35
CA ASP A 123 5.56 -15.97 12.76
C ASP A 123 6.94 -16.53 13.17
N HIS A 124 6.98 -17.81 13.51
CA HIS A 124 8.21 -18.57 13.71
C HIS A 124 8.08 -19.90 12.97
N GLY A 125 8.46 -19.92 11.70
CA GLY A 125 8.13 -20.92 10.69
C GLY A 125 8.37 -22.40 11.02
N TYR A 126 9.18 -22.74 12.04
CA TYR A 126 9.57 -24.15 12.30
C TYR A 126 9.26 -24.64 13.71
N THR A 127 8.82 -23.80 14.62
CA THR A 127 8.56 -24.20 16.01
C THR A 127 7.23 -23.68 16.50
N THR A 128 6.56 -24.50 17.31
CA THR A 128 5.36 -24.08 18.04
C THR A 128 5.74 -23.05 19.09
N GLN A 129 5.09 -21.90 19.02
CA GLN A 129 5.17 -20.84 20.02
C GLN A 129 4.01 -20.96 20.99
N VAL A 130 4.21 -20.47 22.20
CA VAL A 130 3.15 -20.21 23.18
C VAL A 130 3.02 -18.70 23.31
N ILE A 131 1.87 -18.16 22.93
CA ILE A 131 1.60 -16.72 22.87
C ILE A 131 0.39 -16.44 23.75
N ASP A 132 0.57 -15.61 24.76
CA ASP A 132 -0.55 -15.08 25.56
C ASP A 132 -1.17 -13.91 24.81
N VAL A 133 -2.44 -14.01 24.47
CA VAL A 133 -3.19 -13.00 23.74
C VAL A 133 -4.07 -12.23 24.71
N TYR A 134 -3.91 -10.91 24.74
CA TYR A 134 -4.69 -10.02 25.57
C TYR A 134 -5.50 -9.04 24.71
N ILE A 135 -6.69 -8.70 25.17
CA ILE A 135 -7.51 -7.59 24.67
C ILE A 135 -7.89 -6.72 25.85
N ASP A 136 -7.60 -5.43 25.76
CA ASP A 136 -7.89 -4.45 26.83
C ASP A 136 -7.39 -4.92 28.21
N ASP A 137 -6.16 -5.43 28.27
CA ASP A 137 -5.49 -5.99 29.45
C ASP A 137 -6.12 -7.28 30.03
N GLU A 138 -7.17 -7.83 29.40
CA GLU A 138 -7.75 -9.11 29.77
C GLU A 138 -7.18 -10.25 28.92
N LEU A 139 -6.76 -11.34 29.58
CA LEU A 139 -6.25 -12.53 28.89
C LEU A 139 -7.40 -13.18 28.09
N LEU A 140 -7.32 -13.11 26.77
CA LEU A 140 -8.27 -13.77 25.87
C LEU A 140 -7.97 -15.25 25.73
N GLU A 141 -6.70 -15.60 25.42
CA GLU A 141 -6.29 -16.96 25.13
C GLU A 141 -4.79 -17.17 25.30
N VAL A 142 -4.41 -18.40 25.65
CA VAL A 142 -3.03 -18.89 25.54
C VAL A 142 -2.92 -19.71 24.27
N PHE A 143 -2.52 -19.05 23.18
CA PHE A 143 -2.46 -19.64 21.85
C PHE A 143 -1.18 -20.51 21.71
N ARG A 144 -1.33 -21.67 21.07
CA ARG A 144 -0.21 -22.57 20.73
C ARG A 144 -0.20 -22.83 19.23
N GLY A 145 0.80 -22.31 18.52
CA GLY A 145 0.88 -22.45 17.07
C GLY A 145 2.16 -21.86 16.51
N ASN A 146 2.25 -21.79 15.18
CA ASN A 146 3.44 -21.28 14.51
C ASN A 146 3.49 -19.75 14.45
N GLY A 147 2.37 -19.07 14.71
CA GLY A 147 2.27 -17.64 14.66
C GLY A 147 0.86 -17.11 14.88
N LEU A 148 0.74 -15.81 14.94
CA LEU A 148 -0.51 -15.07 15.11
C LEU A 148 -0.58 -13.95 14.07
N CYS A 149 -1.77 -13.68 13.57
CA CYS A 149 -2.07 -12.59 12.65
C CYS A 149 -3.18 -11.72 13.26
N VAL A 150 -2.95 -10.41 13.29
CA VAL A 150 -3.87 -9.39 13.80
C VAL A 150 -4.15 -8.36 12.72
#